data_6e2b0eca0e443ca393eb6e689de758c0
#
_entry.id   6e2b0eca0e443ca393eb6e689de758c0
#
_cell.length_a   1.000
_cell.length_b   1.000
_cell.length_c   1.000
_cell.angle_alpha   90.00
_cell.angle_beta   90.00
_cell.angle_gamma   90.00
#
_symmetry.space_group_name_H-M   'P 1'
#
loop_
_entity.id
_entity.type
_entity.pdbx_description
1 polymer ?
#
loop_
_entity_poly.entity_id
_entity_poly.type
_entity_poly.pdbx_seq_one_letter_code
_entity_poly.pdbx_strand_id
1 'polypeptide(L)'
;MTALPPLSALRAFEAAARHLSFRAAAEELNVTQSAISHQVAELERRLGVPLFHRHSRRVELTDAGATYQPYVRDAFDRIAQGTALVTRGASTLDVQVYVTVAVRWLIPRLHRFNAAHPDTKVRLNTSTFDWEFDDAAGDVAIVCTDRPERPGLHATHLFDAQLVAVCSPTPASADPASLPLLQLYTAPEEADAWRRAAGLPDTAVTATTRFDSYLLAIEAAIEGQGIAVVPSFLVAADLRSGRLVAPFDVEIPQLRRWYLVCRAGQQQLPQVRAFADWLQTEVTTAP
;
A
#
# COMPACT_ATOMS: atom_id res chain seq x y z
N MET A 1 -23.21 -25.52 -7.80
CA MET A 1 -22.51 -24.40 -8.44
C MET A 1 -23.56 -23.59 -9.19
N THR A 2 -23.76 -22.33 -8.81
CA THR A 2 -24.64 -21.41 -9.56
C THR A 2 -24.00 -21.16 -10.94
N ALA A 3 -24.75 -21.41 -12.03
CA ALA A 3 -24.24 -21.20 -13.38
C ALA A 3 -23.97 -19.70 -13.60
N LEU A 4 -22.71 -19.34 -13.91
CA LEU A 4 -22.34 -17.97 -14.21
C LEU A 4 -23.05 -17.49 -15.49
N PRO A 5 -23.48 -16.21 -15.54
CA PRO A 5 -23.95 -15.60 -16.78
C PRO A 5 -22.86 -15.61 -17.86
N PRO A 6 -23.21 -15.48 -19.16
CA PRO A 6 -22.21 -15.40 -20.23
C PRO A 6 -21.26 -14.23 -20.02
N LEU A 7 -19.98 -14.47 -20.22
CA LEU A 7 -18.93 -13.46 -20.01
C LEU A 7 -19.11 -12.23 -20.92
N SER A 8 -19.61 -12.43 -22.15
CA SER A 8 -19.95 -11.34 -23.07
C SER A 8 -21.07 -10.43 -22.54
N ALA A 9 -22.07 -11.01 -21.87
CA ALA A 9 -23.17 -10.26 -21.29
C ALA A 9 -22.73 -9.47 -20.04
N LEU A 10 -21.87 -10.06 -19.21
CA LEU A 10 -21.25 -9.38 -18.07
C LEU A 10 -20.36 -8.22 -18.53
N ARG A 11 -19.55 -8.43 -19.59
CA ARG A 11 -18.69 -7.40 -20.16
C ARG A 11 -19.47 -6.24 -20.75
N ALA A 12 -20.58 -6.53 -21.46
CA ALA A 12 -21.48 -5.50 -21.99
C ALA A 12 -22.15 -4.69 -20.86
N PHE A 13 -22.57 -5.36 -19.79
CA PHE A 13 -23.14 -4.70 -18.61
C PHE A 13 -22.11 -3.82 -17.91
N GLU A 14 -20.89 -4.30 -17.65
CA GLU A 14 -19.83 -3.54 -16.99
C GLU A 14 -19.54 -2.24 -17.74
N ALA A 15 -19.26 -2.34 -19.06
CA ALA A 15 -18.97 -1.18 -19.88
C ALA A 15 -20.14 -0.20 -19.94
N ALA A 16 -21.40 -0.68 -20.09
CA ALA A 16 -22.59 0.15 -20.11
C ALA A 16 -22.83 0.84 -18.76
N ALA A 17 -22.56 0.17 -17.65
CA ALA A 17 -22.72 0.69 -16.29
C ALA A 17 -21.67 1.76 -15.96
N ARG A 18 -20.44 1.56 -16.38
CA ARG A 18 -19.33 2.50 -16.15
C ARG A 18 -19.48 3.78 -16.97
N HIS A 19 -19.92 3.67 -18.23
CA HIS A 19 -20.17 4.82 -19.11
C HIS A 19 -21.52 5.47 -18.93
N LEU A 20 -22.48 4.79 -18.29
CA LEU A 20 -23.91 5.16 -18.28
C LEU A 20 -24.44 5.42 -19.71
N SER A 21 -23.91 4.66 -20.68
CA SER A 21 -24.16 4.83 -22.11
C SER A 21 -23.92 3.55 -22.88
N PHE A 22 -24.96 3.03 -23.53
CA PHE A 22 -24.84 1.86 -24.42
C PHE A 22 -24.03 2.17 -25.68
N ARG A 23 -24.04 3.42 -26.14
CA ARG A 23 -23.24 3.86 -27.30
C ARG A 23 -21.75 3.87 -26.95
N ALA A 24 -21.37 4.51 -25.85
CA ALA A 24 -19.96 4.56 -25.41
C ALA A 24 -19.43 3.14 -25.10
N ALA A 25 -20.25 2.29 -24.49
CA ALA A 25 -19.89 0.88 -24.27
C ALA A 25 -19.67 0.13 -25.59
N ALA A 26 -20.48 0.39 -26.61
CA ALA A 26 -20.33 -0.22 -27.93
C ALA A 26 -19.03 0.23 -28.63
N GLU A 27 -18.73 1.52 -28.56
CA GLU A 27 -17.49 2.08 -29.08
C GLU A 27 -16.26 1.46 -28.40
N GLU A 28 -16.26 1.35 -27.06
CA GLU A 28 -15.16 0.72 -26.31
C GLU A 28 -14.97 -0.75 -26.65
N LEU A 29 -16.09 -1.51 -26.76
CA LEU A 29 -16.03 -2.94 -27.01
C LEU A 29 -15.93 -3.31 -28.50
N ASN A 30 -15.86 -2.31 -29.41
CA ASN A 30 -15.82 -2.48 -30.85
C ASN A 30 -16.98 -3.33 -31.39
N VAL A 31 -18.20 -3.06 -30.90
CA VAL A 31 -19.43 -3.74 -31.33
C VAL A 31 -20.53 -2.72 -31.64
N THR A 32 -21.68 -3.15 -32.12
CA THR A 32 -22.83 -2.28 -32.34
C THR A 32 -23.58 -2.00 -31.03
N GLN A 33 -24.23 -0.85 -30.93
CA GLN A 33 -25.09 -0.52 -29.77
C GLN A 33 -26.22 -1.53 -29.59
N SER A 34 -26.75 -2.09 -30.69
CA SER A 34 -27.77 -3.16 -30.66
C SER A 34 -27.22 -4.44 -30.01
N ALA A 35 -25.95 -4.79 -30.26
CA ALA A 35 -25.30 -5.94 -29.65
C ALA A 35 -25.16 -5.75 -28.13
N ILE A 36 -24.75 -4.57 -27.67
CA ILE A 36 -24.71 -4.25 -26.22
C ILE A 36 -26.09 -4.37 -25.59
N SER A 37 -27.12 -3.77 -26.24
CA SER A 37 -28.50 -3.83 -25.73
C SER A 37 -29.01 -5.26 -25.64
N HIS A 38 -28.68 -6.11 -26.62
CA HIS A 38 -29.05 -7.53 -26.64
C HIS A 38 -28.35 -8.31 -25.51
N GLN A 39 -27.02 -8.09 -25.32
CA GLN A 39 -26.26 -8.77 -24.27
C GLN A 39 -26.74 -8.38 -22.87
N VAL A 40 -27.05 -7.10 -22.66
CA VAL A 40 -27.59 -6.62 -21.38
C VAL A 40 -28.98 -7.21 -21.15
N ALA A 41 -29.87 -7.22 -22.15
CA ALA A 41 -31.20 -7.82 -22.02
C ALA A 41 -31.12 -9.35 -21.73
N GLU A 42 -30.17 -10.05 -22.32
CA GLU A 42 -29.90 -11.47 -22.01
C GLU A 42 -29.49 -11.67 -20.56
N LEU A 43 -28.61 -10.78 -20.02
CA LEU A 43 -28.21 -10.79 -18.63
C LEU A 43 -29.38 -10.54 -17.70
N GLU A 44 -30.17 -9.50 -17.95
CA GLU A 44 -31.37 -9.16 -17.17
C GLU A 44 -32.38 -10.31 -17.15
N ARG A 45 -32.59 -10.96 -18.31
CA ARG A 45 -33.47 -12.11 -18.41
C ARG A 45 -32.99 -13.31 -17.58
N ARG A 46 -31.67 -13.57 -17.53
CA ARG A 46 -31.11 -14.64 -16.71
C ARG A 46 -31.13 -14.37 -15.22
N LEU A 47 -30.94 -13.11 -14.84
CA LEU A 47 -31.01 -12.67 -13.44
C LEU A 47 -32.45 -12.50 -12.95
N GLY A 48 -33.41 -12.37 -13.87
CA GLY A 48 -34.82 -12.14 -13.56
C GLY A 48 -35.14 -10.73 -13.07
N VAL A 49 -34.17 -9.81 -13.14
CA VAL A 49 -34.33 -8.42 -12.68
C VAL A 49 -33.70 -7.45 -13.68
N PRO A 50 -34.31 -6.26 -13.90
CA PRO A 50 -33.72 -5.22 -14.72
C PRO A 50 -32.50 -4.61 -13.99
N LEU A 51 -31.43 -4.35 -14.76
CA LEU A 51 -30.21 -3.70 -14.24
C LEU A 51 -30.13 -2.22 -14.65
N PHE A 52 -30.90 -1.83 -15.70
CA PHE A 52 -30.99 -0.44 -16.14
C PHE A 52 -32.43 0.04 -16.22
N HIS A 53 -32.61 1.32 -15.88
CA HIS A 53 -33.82 2.07 -16.24
C HIS A 53 -33.71 2.51 -17.70
N ARG A 54 -34.69 2.14 -18.51
CA ARG A 54 -34.76 2.51 -19.94
C ARG A 54 -35.53 3.81 -20.11
N HIS A 55 -34.88 4.94 -20.00
CA HIS A 55 -35.43 6.26 -20.33
C HIS A 55 -34.99 6.66 -21.74
N SER A 56 -35.83 7.44 -22.45
CA SER A 56 -35.57 7.83 -23.84
C SER A 56 -34.30 8.66 -24.07
N ARG A 57 -33.67 9.19 -23.01
CA ARG A 57 -32.51 10.10 -23.09
C ARG A 57 -31.40 9.81 -22.09
N ARG A 58 -31.57 8.89 -21.15
CA ARG A 58 -30.59 8.56 -20.09
C ARG A 58 -30.57 7.07 -19.83
N VAL A 59 -29.38 6.56 -19.55
CA VAL A 59 -29.15 5.23 -19.04
C VAL A 59 -28.79 5.38 -17.57
N GLU A 60 -29.59 4.82 -16.69
CA GLU A 60 -29.39 4.85 -15.25
C GLU A 60 -29.44 3.41 -14.72
N LEU A 61 -28.65 3.12 -13.69
CA LEU A 61 -28.71 1.82 -13.04
C LEU A 61 -29.94 1.72 -12.15
N THR A 62 -30.55 0.55 -12.10
CA THR A 62 -31.49 0.19 -11.04
C THR A 62 -30.72 -0.09 -9.74
N ASP A 63 -31.42 -0.23 -8.61
CA ASP A 63 -30.80 -0.67 -7.34
C ASP A 63 -30.09 -2.01 -7.50
N ALA A 64 -30.68 -2.94 -8.28
CA ALA A 64 -30.05 -4.22 -8.61
C ALA A 64 -28.78 -4.04 -9.46
N GLY A 65 -28.83 -3.13 -10.45
CA GLY A 65 -27.65 -2.77 -11.27
C GLY A 65 -26.54 -2.14 -10.45
N ALA A 66 -26.86 -1.19 -9.59
CA ALA A 66 -25.90 -0.54 -8.70
C ALA A 66 -25.28 -1.52 -7.70
N THR A 67 -26.06 -2.47 -7.19
CA THR A 67 -25.57 -3.54 -6.31
C THR A 67 -24.65 -4.51 -7.06
N TYR A 68 -24.98 -4.85 -8.31
CA TYR A 68 -24.25 -5.89 -9.07
C TYR A 68 -22.96 -5.36 -9.73
N GLN A 69 -22.94 -4.06 -10.09
CA GLN A 69 -21.81 -3.44 -10.79
C GLN A 69 -20.45 -3.64 -10.11
N PRO A 70 -20.26 -3.36 -8.80
CA PRO A 70 -18.96 -3.54 -8.16
C PRO A 70 -18.46 -4.98 -8.24
N TYR A 71 -19.33 -5.98 -8.05
CA TYR A 71 -18.94 -7.39 -8.13
C TYR A 71 -18.47 -7.79 -9.52
N VAL A 72 -19.16 -7.31 -10.58
CA VAL A 72 -18.78 -7.60 -11.96
C VAL A 72 -17.46 -6.91 -12.30
N ARG A 73 -17.28 -5.66 -11.90
CA ARG A 73 -16.05 -4.90 -12.09
C ARG A 73 -14.87 -5.61 -11.42
N ASP A 74 -14.98 -5.95 -10.15
CA ASP A 74 -13.94 -6.65 -9.40
C ASP A 74 -13.56 -7.99 -10.07
N ALA A 75 -14.55 -8.72 -10.60
CA ALA A 75 -14.30 -9.98 -11.31
C ALA A 75 -13.47 -9.75 -12.58
N PHE A 76 -13.79 -8.72 -13.38
CA PHE A 76 -13.02 -8.38 -14.58
C PHE A 76 -11.63 -7.86 -14.26
N ASP A 77 -11.49 -7.04 -13.24
CA ASP A 77 -10.19 -6.56 -12.76
C ASP A 77 -9.30 -7.74 -12.34
N ARG A 78 -9.84 -8.74 -11.64
CA ARG A 78 -9.13 -9.97 -11.29
C ARG A 78 -8.72 -10.80 -12.52
N ILE A 79 -9.58 -10.92 -13.52
CA ILE A 79 -9.25 -11.62 -14.77
C ILE A 79 -8.14 -10.87 -15.52
N ALA A 80 -8.23 -9.54 -15.63
CA ALA A 80 -7.22 -8.69 -16.27
C ALA A 80 -5.86 -8.82 -15.57
N GLN A 81 -5.86 -8.83 -14.25
CA GLN A 81 -4.66 -9.03 -13.43
C GLN A 81 -4.05 -10.42 -13.64
N GLY A 82 -4.87 -11.49 -13.61
CA GLY A 82 -4.41 -12.85 -13.90
C GLY A 82 -3.81 -12.96 -15.30
N THR A 83 -4.44 -12.32 -16.27
CA THR A 83 -3.95 -12.26 -17.66
C THR A 83 -2.61 -11.53 -17.73
N ALA A 84 -2.49 -10.38 -17.04
CA ALA A 84 -1.23 -9.63 -16.97
C ALA A 84 -0.10 -10.46 -16.33
N LEU A 85 -0.37 -11.22 -15.27
CA LEU A 85 0.59 -12.13 -14.65
C LEU A 85 1.08 -13.19 -15.61
N VAL A 86 0.18 -13.80 -16.38
CA VAL A 86 0.53 -14.84 -17.36
C VAL A 86 1.27 -14.27 -18.57
N THR A 87 0.91 -13.06 -19.03
CA THR A 87 1.49 -12.44 -20.23
C THR A 87 2.80 -11.69 -19.96
N ARG A 88 3.02 -11.19 -18.74
CA ARG A 88 4.27 -10.48 -18.37
C ARG A 88 5.49 -11.40 -18.29
N GLY A 89 5.31 -12.72 -18.39
CA GLY A 89 6.36 -13.70 -18.09
C GLY A 89 6.66 -13.74 -16.60
N ALA A 90 6.97 -14.89 -16.04
CA ALA A 90 7.17 -15.15 -14.61
C ALA A 90 8.32 -14.36 -13.93
N SER A 91 8.85 -13.32 -14.57
CA SER A 91 10.12 -12.67 -14.19
C SER A 91 9.99 -11.28 -13.57
N THR A 92 8.81 -10.67 -13.48
CA THR A 92 8.66 -9.34 -12.89
C THR A 92 7.82 -9.41 -11.62
N LEU A 93 8.33 -8.83 -10.54
CA LEU A 93 7.64 -8.68 -9.27
C LEU A 93 7.44 -7.19 -8.98
N ASP A 94 6.18 -6.78 -8.93
CA ASP A 94 5.79 -5.42 -8.56
C ASP A 94 5.63 -5.32 -7.05
N VAL A 95 6.50 -4.55 -6.42
CA VAL A 95 6.54 -4.36 -4.97
C VAL A 95 6.07 -2.96 -4.62
N GLN A 96 4.93 -2.86 -3.95
CA GLN A 96 4.49 -1.63 -3.32
C GLN A 96 5.18 -1.47 -1.97
N VAL A 97 5.70 -0.30 -1.70
CA VAL A 97 6.41 -0.04 -0.45
C VAL A 97 6.31 1.45 -0.07
N TYR A 98 6.19 1.71 1.23
CA TYR A 98 6.25 3.07 1.75
C TYR A 98 7.59 3.73 1.40
N VAL A 99 7.55 4.96 0.88
CA VAL A 99 8.72 5.63 0.29
C VAL A 99 9.94 5.65 1.23
N THR A 100 9.73 5.88 2.52
CA THR A 100 10.83 5.90 3.50
C THR A 100 11.50 4.52 3.63
N VAL A 101 10.70 3.45 3.69
CA VAL A 101 11.19 2.07 3.75
C VAL A 101 11.93 1.71 2.46
N ALA A 102 11.40 2.12 1.30
CA ALA A 102 12.07 1.92 0.03
C ALA A 102 13.49 2.51 0.04
N VAL A 103 13.60 3.79 0.37
CA VAL A 103 14.86 4.55 0.28
C VAL A 103 15.86 4.12 1.36
N ARG A 104 15.40 3.97 2.60
CA ARG A 104 16.30 3.81 3.75
C ARG A 104 16.58 2.37 4.15
N TRP A 105 15.72 1.44 3.74
CA TRP A 105 15.87 0.05 4.15
C TRP A 105 15.94 -0.93 2.99
N LEU A 106 15.00 -0.88 2.03
CA LEU A 106 14.89 -1.88 0.97
C LEU A 106 15.95 -1.72 -0.12
N ILE A 107 16.08 -0.52 -0.72
CA ILE A 107 17.02 -0.25 -1.82
C ILE A 107 18.48 -0.59 -1.45
N PRO A 108 18.99 -0.22 -0.26
CA PRO A 108 20.34 -0.59 0.13
C PRO A 108 20.61 -2.10 0.18
N ARG A 109 19.57 -2.92 0.30
CA ARG A 109 19.62 -4.39 0.41
C ARG A 109 19.25 -5.12 -0.88
N LEU A 110 18.50 -4.47 -1.76
CA LEU A 110 17.89 -5.07 -2.95
C LEU A 110 18.91 -5.71 -3.91
N HIS A 111 20.15 -5.22 -3.92
CA HIS A 111 21.23 -5.81 -4.72
C HIS A 111 21.51 -7.29 -4.34
N ARG A 112 21.28 -7.68 -3.07
CA ARG A 112 21.46 -9.08 -2.60
C ARG A 112 20.36 -9.96 -3.17
N PHE A 113 19.10 -9.46 -3.20
CA PHE A 113 18.01 -10.17 -3.83
C PHE A 113 18.27 -10.38 -5.33
N ASN A 114 18.66 -9.30 -6.04
CA ASN A 114 18.93 -9.37 -7.47
C ASN A 114 20.08 -10.33 -7.82
N ALA A 115 21.09 -10.42 -6.95
CA ALA A 115 22.19 -11.36 -7.12
C ALA A 115 21.75 -12.83 -6.90
N ALA A 116 20.87 -13.08 -5.93
CA ALA A 116 20.35 -14.42 -5.64
C ALA A 116 19.27 -14.88 -6.63
N HIS A 117 18.52 -13.93 -7.23
CA HIS A 117 17.38 -14.19 -8.12
C HIS A 117 17.49 -13.37 -9.42
N PRO A 118 18.51 -13.66 -10.28
CA PRO A 118 18.79 -12.85 -11.49
C PRO A 118 17.63 -12.88 -12.51
N ASP A 119 16.79 -13.91 -12.48
CA ASP A 119 15.65 -14.08 -13.35
C ASP A 119 14.40 -13.28 -12.88
N THR A 120 14.44 -12.71 -11.67
CA THR A 120 13.33 -11.92 -11.11
C THR A 120 13.63 -10.43 -11.16
N LYS A 121 12.91 -9.70 -12.01
CA LYS A 121 13.02 -8.23 -12.08
C LYS A 121 12.09 -7.61 -11.05
N VAL A 122 12.65 -6.87 -10.09
CA VAL A 122 11.84 -6.12 -9.12
C VAL A 122 11.55 -4.73 -9.65
N ARG A 123 10.27 -4.35 -9.58
CA ARG A 123 9.81 -2.97 -9.84
C ARG A 123 9.20 -2.43 -8.55
N LEU A 124 9.72 -1.29 -8.08
CA LEU A 124 9.25 -0.64 -6.86
C LEU A 124 8.22 0.43 -7.21
N ASN A 125 7.05 0.33 -6.58
CA ASN A 125 6.01 1.34 -6.61
C ASN A 125 5.92 1.93 -5.19
N THR A 126 6.17 3.24 -5.05
CA THR A 126 6.15 3.87 -3.73
C THR A 126 4.82 4.52 -3.44
N SER A 127 4.36 4.40 -2.18
CA SER A 127 3.24 5.14 -1.63
C SER A 127 3.72 6.08 -0.52
N THR A 128 2.93 7.10 -0.23
CA THR A 128 3.11 7.98 0.94
C THR A 128 2.44 7.41 2.19
N PHE A 129 1.64 6.35 2.03
CA PHE A 129 0.94 5.68 3.11
C PHE A 129 1.52 4.28 3.33
N ASP A 130 1.70 3.90 4.58
CA ASP A 130 2.34 2.64 4.98
C ASP A 130 1.36 1.51 5.31
N TRP A 131 0.04 1.77 5.26
CA TRP A 131 -0.99 0.81 5.70
C TRP A 131 -1.89 0.26 4.61
N GLU A 132 -1.78 0.70 3.36
CA GLU A 132 -2.66 0.28 2.27
C GLU A 132 -1.96 -0.62 1.27
N PHE A 133 -2.61 -1.73 0.94
CA PHE A 133 -2.27 -2.54 -0.22
C PHE A 133 -3.22 -2.16 -1.35
N ASP A 134 -2.67 -1.60 -2.42
CA ASP A 134 -3.39 -1.34 -3.66
C ASP A 134 -3.13 -2.48 -4.65
N ASP A 135 -4.16 -3.26 -4.90
CA ASP A 135 -4.16 -4.38 -5.83
C ASP A 135 -3.74 -4.00 -7.25
N ALA A 136 -3.95 -2.75 -7.66
CA ALA A 136 -3.55 -2.25 -8.97
C ALA A 136 -2.07 -1.84 -9.01
N ALA A 137 -1.47 -1.53 -7.86
CA ALA A 137 -0.13 -0.98 -7.75
C ALA A 137 0.97 -2.03 -7.52
N GLY A 138 0.63 -3.28 -7.14
CA GLY A 138 1.66 -4.28 -6.87
C GLY A 138 1.18 -5.72 -6.73
N ASP A 139 2.11 -6.66 -6.91
CA ASP A 139 1.91 -8.07 -6.63
C ASP A 139 2.03 -8.34 -5.12
N VAL A 140 2.92 -7.60 -4.46
CA VAL A 140 3.15 -7.62 -3.02
C VAL A 140 3.29 -6.20 -2.47
N ALA A 141 2.99 -6.01 -1.19
CA ALA A 141 3.25 -4.75 -0.49
C ALA A 141 3.94 -4.97 0.86
N ILE A 142 4.87 -4.07 1.21
CA ILE A 142 5.40 -3.96 2.56
C ILE A 142 4.58 -2.88 3.27
N VAL A 143 3.79 -3.27 4.25
CA VAL A 143 2.84 -2.39 4.96
C VAL A 143 3.03 -2.45 6.47
N CYS A 144 2.70 -1.33 7.14
CA CYS A 144 2.67 -1.21 8.59
C CYS A 144 1.20 -1.11 9.05
N THR A 145 0.69 -2.12 9.74
CA THR A 145 -0.73 -2.19 10.11
C THR A 145 -0.96 -2.92 11.42
N ASP A 146 -2.04 -2.57 12.11
CA ASP A 146 -2.60 -3.31 13.25
C ASP A 146 -3.66 -4.34 12.81
N ARG A 147 -4.07 -4.31 11.53
CA ARG A 147 -5.13 -5.16 10.96
C ARG A 147 -4.64 -5.89 9.71
N PRO A 148 -3.75 -6.89 9.87
CA PRO A 148 -3.21 -7.64 8.73
C PRO A 148 -4.26 -8.53 8.06
N GLU A 149 -5.27 -8.97 8.81
CA GLU A 149 -6.31 -9.88 8.31
C GLU A 149 -7.36 -9.10 7.53
N ARG A 150 -7.35 -9.24 6.21
CA ARG A 150 -8.35 -8.68 5.31
C ARG A 150 -8.85 -9.76 4.35
N PRO A 151 -10.16 -9.82 4.04
CA PRO A 151 -10.68 -10.76 3.06
C PRO A 151 -9.95 -10.68 1.71
N GLY A 152 -9.52 -11.82 1.19
CA GLY A 152 -8.81 -11.90 -0.09
C GLY A 152 -7.32 -11.57 -0.05
N LEU A 153 -6.76 -11.19 1.10
CA LEU A 153 -5.33 -10.93 1.27
C LEU A 153 -4.66 -12.02 2.13
N HIS A 154 -3.38 -12.20 1.90
CA HIS A 154 -2.48 -13.00 2.72
C HIS A 154 -1.39 -12.07 3.26
N ALA A 155 -1.22 -12.07 4.58
CA ALA A 155 -0.23 -11.26 5.28
C ALA A 155 0.79 -12.15 5.98
N THR A 156 2.07 -11.91 5.71
CA THR A 156 3.20 -12.55 6.40
C THR A 156 3.85 -11.53 7.30
N HIS A 157 3.89 -11.78 8.61
CA HIS A 157 4.58 -10.89 9.56
C HIS A 157 6.08 -10.85 9.22
N LEU A 158 6.64 -9.64 9.16
CA LEU A 158 8.06 -9.42 8.92
C LEU A 158 8.79 -9.13 10.24
N PHE A 159 8.45 -8.06 10.92
CA PHE A 159 9.08 -7.66 12.19
C PHE A 159 8.25 -6.63 12.95
N ASP A 160 8.60 -6.47 14.23
CA ASP A 160 8.13 -5.40 15.10
C ASP A 160 9.23 -4.33 15.21
N ALA A 161 8.87 -3.07 15.01
CA ALA A 161 9.80 -1.96 15.09
C ALA A 161 9.75 -1.25 16.45
N GLN A 162 10.86 -0.59 16.82
CA GLN A 162 10.92 0.32 17.94
C GLN A 162 10.94 1.76 17.43
N LEU A 163 10.29 2.67 18.13
CA LEU A 163 10.35 4.10 17.88
C LEU A 163 11.44 4.74 18.74
N VAL A 164 12.26 5.55 18.12
CA VAL A 164 13.35 6.30 18.75
C VAL A 164 13.23 7.78 18.37
N ALA A 165 13.57 8.68 19.28
CA ALA A 165 13.69 10.08 18.95
C ALA A 165 15.11 10.40 18.49
N VAL A 166 15.24 11.09 17.37
CA VAL A 166 16.52 11.43 16.75
C VAL A 166 16.59 12.89 16.37
N CYS A 167 17.78 13.48 16.47
CA CYS A 167 18.09 14.82 15.97
C CYS A 167 19.50 14.87 15.42
N SER A 168 19.88 15.95 14.75
CA SER A 168 21.28 16.23 14.41
C SER A 168 22.13 16.36 15.69
N PRO A 169 23.44 16.06 15.64
CA PRO A 169 24.33 16.30 16.75
C PRO A 169 24.25 17.77 17.17
N THR A 170 23.73 18.02 18.36
CA THR A 170 23.65 19.37 18.93
C THR A 170 24.88 19.68 19.77
N PRO A 171 25.28 20.98 19.90
CA PRO A 171 26.32 21.35 20.85
C PRO A 171 25.94 20.88 22.27
N ALA A 172 26.92 20.44 23.03
CA ALA A 172 26.75 19.93 24.41
C ALA A 172 26.01 20.90 25.38
N SER A 173 25.88 22.17 25.00
CA SER A 173 25.15 23.19 25.74
C SER A 173 23.66 23.32 25.44
N ALA A 174 23.14 22.65 24.43
CA ALA A 174 21.74 22.72 24.05
C ALA A 174 20.95 21.56 24.70
N ASP A 175 19.84 21.90 25.36
CA ASP A 175 18.92 20.90 25.92
C ASP A 175 18.09 20.27 24.79
N PRO A 176 18.23 18.97 24.51
CA PRO A 176 17.44 18.30 23.51
C PRO A 176 15.93 18.42 23.73
N ALA A 177 15.48 18.51 24.98
CA ALA A 177 14.07 18.68 25.33
C ALA A 177 13.48 20.03 24.88
N SER A 178 14.33 21.02 24.56
CA SER A 178 13.89 22.32 24.05
C SER A 178 13.73 22.37 22.53
N LEU A 179 14.15 21.30 21.78
CA LEU A 179 14.06 21.25 20.33
C LEU A 179 12.60 21.04 19.87
N PRO A 180 12.20 21.65 18.74
CA PRO A 180 10.88 21.43 18.17
C PRO A 180 10.65 19.95 17.80
N LEU A 181 9.45 19.42 18.04
CA LEU A 181 9.07 18.09 17.57
C LEU A 181 8.65 18.15 16.10
N LEU A 182 9.28 17.35 15.28
CA LEU A 182 8.96 17.16 13.86
C LEU A 182 7.89 16.07 13.76
N GLN A 183 6.62 16.50 13.75
CA GLN A 183 5.49 15.60 13.90
C GLN A 183 5.00 15.05 12.56
N LEU A 184 4.74 13.74 12.50
CA LEU A 184 3.97 13.14 11.43
C LEU A 184 2.47 13.35 11.68
N TYR A 185 1.75 13.95 10.71
CA TYR A 185 0.30 14.08 10.82
C TYR A 185 -0.43 12.79 10.42
N THR A 186 0.27 11.83 9.82
CA THR A 186 -0.24 10.50 9.47
C THR A 186 -0.20 9.48 10.60
N ALA A 187 0.63 9.75 11.64
CA ALA A 187 0.77 8.92 12.84
C ALA A 187 1.05 9.77 14.08
N PRO A 188 0.18 10.74 14.44
CA PRO A 188 0.43 11.66 15.54
C PRO A 188 0.51 10.95 16.89
N GLU A 189 -0.18 9.82 17.04
CA GLU A 189 -0.20 9.01 18.26
C GLU A 189 1.17 8.42 18.63
N GLU A 190 2.05 8.18 17.66
CA GLU A 190 3.40 7.63 17.91
C GLU A 190 4.30 8.63 18.63
N ALA A 191 4.32 9.87 18.17
CA ALA A 191 5.08 10.93 18.81
C ALA A 191 4.56 11.22 20.24
N ASP A 192 3.24 11.22 20.43
CA ASP A 192 2.61 11.41 21.74
C ASP A 192 2.89 10.24 22.69
N ALA A 193 2.89 9.01 22.20
CA ALA A 193 3.23 7.83 23.01
C ALA A 193 4.69 7.87 23.44
N TRP A 194 5.60 8.19 22.51
CA TRP A 194 7.03 8.32 22.82
C TRP A 194 7.29 9.44 23.85
N ARG A 195 6.72 10.63 23.63
CA ARG A 195 6.87 11.77 24.54
C ARG A 195 6.44 11.44 25.96
N ARG A 196 5.31 10.75 26.14
CA ARG A 196 4.84 10.28 27.45
C ARG A 196 5.83 9.32 28.10
N ALA A 197 6.36 8.38 27.32
CA ALA A 197 7.36 7.42 27.82
C ALA A 197 8.68 8.10 28.22
N ALA A 198 9.06 9.18 27.52
CA ALA A 198 10.22 10.00 27.85
C ALA A 198 10.00 10.95 29.05
N GLY A 199 8.79 11.02 29.63
CA GLY A 199 8.48 11.91 30.75
C GLY A 199 8.47 13.38 30.37
N LEU A 200 8.34 13.72 29.09
CA LEU A 200 8.34 15.11 28.62
C LEU A 200 6.93 15.72 28.74
N PRO A 201 6.80 16.96 29.26
CA PRO A 201 5.52 17.62 29.39
C PRO A 201 4.89 17.99 28.04
N ASP A 202 3.56 18.13 28.00
CA ASP A 202 2.81 18.50 26.77
C ASP A 202 3.23 19.86 26.19
N THR A 203 3.72 20.77 27.07
CA THR A 203 4.17 22.12 26.69
C THR A 203 5.60 22.17 26.16
N ALA A 204 6.39 21.10 26.34
CA ALA A 204 7.81 21.08 25.94
C ALA A 204 8.00 21.03 24.42
N VAL A 205 6.93 20.78 23.68
CA VAL A 205 7.04 20.50 22.26
C VAL A 205 6.07 21.36 21.45
N THR A 206 6.52 22.53 21.04
CA THR A 206 5.84 23.30 19.99
C THR A 206 6.13 22.65 18.64
N ALA A 207 5.19 21.84 18.15
CA ALA A 207 5.26 21.32 16.78
C ALA A 207 5.13 22.50 15.81
N THR A 208 6.22 22.90 15.18
CA THR A 208 6.23 23.99 14.21
C THR A 208 6.03 23.50 12.79
N THR A 209 6.41 22.24 12.51
CA THR A 209 6.31 21.66 11.17
C THR A 209 5.74 20.25 11.25
N ARG A 210 4.82 19.93 10.32
CA ARG A 210 4.18 18.62 10.20
C ARG A 210 4.49 18.01 8.85
N PHE A 211 4.77 16.72 8.84
CA PHE A 211 5.16 15.95 7.66
C PHE A 211 4.17 14.82 7.39
N ASP A 212 4.07 14.41 6.13
CA ASP A 212 3.29 13.24 5.71
C ASP A 212 4.08 11.92 5.77
N SER A 213 5.41 12.01 5.87
CA SER A 213 6.29 10.85 5.83
C SER A 213 7.47 10.95 6.79
N TYR A 214 7.90 9.80 7.29
CA TYR A 214 9.15 9.71 8.06
C TYR A 214 10.36 10.21 7.27
N LEU A 215 10.37 10.05 5.93
CA LEU A 215 11.48 10.51 5.11
C LEU A 215 11.74 12.01 5.30
N LEU A 216 10.69 12.81 5.21
CA LEU A 216 10.79 14.26 5.35
C LEU A 216 11.13 14.67 6.79
N ALA A 217 10.54 14.01 7.78
CA ALA A 217 10.86 14.28 9.19
C ALA A 217 12.31 13.93 9.53
N ILE A 218 12.85 12.82 8.98
CA ILE A 218 14.25 12.43 9.16
C ILE A 218 15.20 13.43 8.48
N GLU A 219 14.91 13.86 7.25
CA GLU A 219 15.74 14.87 6.58
C GLU A 219 15.73 16.21 7.33
N ALA A 220 14.56 16.63 7.84
CA ALA A 220 14.47 17.84 8.65
C ALA A 220 15.27 17.70 9.98
N ALA A 221 15.27 16.51 10.58
CA ALA A 221 16.09 16.25 11.78
C ALA A 221 17.59 16.30 11.47
N ILE A 222 18.04 15.76 10.32
CA ILE A 222 19.43 15.83 9.85
C ILE A 222 19.86 17.28 9.66
N GLU A 223 18.99 18.12 9.10
CA GLU A 223 19.22 19.56 8.90
C GLU A 223 19.09 20.40 10.20
N GLY A 224 18.93 19.75 11.34
CA GLY A 224 18.91 20.44 12.65
C GLY A 224 17.62 21.19 12.96
N GLN A 225 16.51 20.91 12.27
CA GLN A 225 15.25 21.62 12.46
C GLN A 225 14.47 21.15 13.70
N GLY A 226 14.89 20.05 14.35
CA GLY A 226 14.23 19.54 15.54
C GLY A 226 14.48 18.06 15.80
N ILE A 227 13.57 17.45 16.58
CA ILE A 227 13.56 16.03 16.93
C ILE A 227 12.48 15.30 16.15
N ALA A 228 12.83 14.19 15.48
CA ALA A 228 11.89 13.29 14.85
C ALA A 228 11.75 12.00 15.67
N VAL A 229 10.51 11.56 15.90
CA VAL A 229 10.20 10.23 16.45
C VAL A 229 9.91 9.29 15.29
N VAL A 230 10.76 8.27 15.11
CA VAL A 230 10.78 7.44 13.90
C VAL A 230 11.13 5.99 14.24
N PRO A 231 10.73 5.01 13.40
CA PRO A 231 11.21 3.62 13.54
C PRO A 231 12.74 3.55 13.45
N SER A 232 13.38 2.91 14.44
CA SER A 232 14.83 2.87 14.60
C SER A 232 15.56 2.26 13.40
N PHE A 233 14.97 1.27 12.73
CA PHE A 233 15.55 0.64 11.55
C PHE A 233 15.70 1.60 10.35
N LEU A 234 14.88 2.67 10.28
CA LEU A 234 14.95 3.67 9.21
C LEU A 234 16.11 4.65 9.37
N VAL A 235 16.63 4.80 10.59
CA VAL A 235 17.72 5.73 10.92
C VAL A 235 19.00 5.03 11.37
N ALA A 236 19.05 3.71 11.35
CA ALA A 236 20.20 2.94 11.81
C ALA A 236 21.51 3.33 11.12
N ALA A 237 21.49 3.67 9.83
CA ALA A 237 22.65 4.13 9.08
C ALA A 237 23.12 5.53 9.54
N ASP A 238 22.18 6.43 9.82
CA ASP A 238 22.47 7.79 10.25
C ASP A 238 23.01 7.83 11.68
N LEU A 239 22.47 6.99 12.56
CA LEU A 239 22.99 6.82 13.92
C LEU A 239 24.43 6.25 13.90
N ARG A 240 24.71 5.21 13.08
CA ARG A 240 26.06 4.66 12.95
C ARG A 240 27.05 5.66 12.36
N SER A 241 26.65 6.49 11.42
CA SER A 241 27.51 7.49 10.78
C SER A 241 27.65 8.77 11.61
N GLY A 242 26.89 8.93 12.67
CA GLY A 242 26.84 10.14 13.51
C GLY A 242 26.14 11.32 12.84
N ARG A 243 25.44 11.14 11.74
CA ARG A 243 24.58 12.20 11.15
C ARG A 243 23.38 12.53 12.03
N LEU A 244 22.88 11.53 12.74
CA LEU A 244 21.86 11.65 13.77
C LEU A 244 22.37 11.08 15.08
N VAL A 245 21.82 11.57 16.17
CA VAL A 245 22.00 11.04 17.52
C VAL A 245 20.63 10.79 18.15
N ALA A 246 20.56 9.82 19.07
CA ALA A 246 19.39 9.57 19.90
C ALA A 246 19.67 10.26 21.27
N PRO A 247 19.14 11.47 21.51
CA PRO A 247 19.50 12.23 22.72
C PRO A 247 18.81 11.73 23.99
N PHE A 248 17.85 10.79 23.85
CA PHE A 248 17.13 10.18 24.95
C PHE A 248 17.33 8.67 24.94
N ASP A 249 17.56 8.08 26.10
CA ASP A 249 17.64 6.62 26.28
C ASP A 249 16.22 6.05 26.48
N VAL A 250 15.35 6.30 25.46
CA VAL A 250 13.95 5.86 25.46
C VAL A 250 13.60 5.33 24.08
N GLU A 251 13.27 4.06 24.04
CA GLU A 251 12.67 3.40 22.89
C GLU A 251 11.32 2.81 23.30
N ILE A 252 10.33 2.89 22.41
CA ILE A 252 9.03 2.27 22.65
C ILE A 252 8.64 1.41 21.44
N PRO A 253 7.86 0.34 21.63
CA PRO A 253 7.32 -0.42 20.52
C PRO A 253 6.48 0.46 19.61
N GLN A 254 6.65 0.31 18.30
CA GLN A 254 5.74 0.90 17.33
C GLN A 254 4.35 0.27 17.50
N LEU A 255 3.29 1.07 17.42
CA LEU A 255 1.93 0.59 17.67
C LEU A 255 1.42 -0.41 16.62
N ARG A 256 1.95 -0.30 15.40
CA ARG A 256 1.64 -1.15 14.26
C ARG A 256 2.83 -2.03 13.93
N ARG A 257 2.57 -3.15 13.22
CA ARG A 257 3.59 -4.13 12.85
C ARG A 257 3.80 -4.17 11.35
N TRP A 258 4.97 -4.61 10.92
CA TRP A 258 5.34 -4.68 9.52
C TRP A 258 5.01 -6.05 8.94
N TYR A 259 4.34 -6.04 7.79
CA TYR A 259 3.92 -7.23 7.07
C TYR A 259 4.27 -7.14 5.61
N LEU A 260 4.53 -8.31 5.00
CA LEU A 260 4.44 -8.50 3.56
C LEU A 260 3.02 -8.97 3.25
N VAL A 261 2.32 -8.25 2.40
CA VAL A 261 0.94 -8.55 2.02
C VAL A 261 0.88 -8.83 0.52
N CYS A 262 0.12 -9.84 0.14
CA CYS A 262 -0.23 -10.14 -1.23
C CYS A 262 -1.67 -10.66 -1.30
N ARG A 263 -2.21 -10.89 -2.51
CA ARG A 263 -3.50 -11.56 -2.64
C ARG A 263 -3.42 -13.01 -2.18
N ALA A 264 -4.52 -13.50 -1.59
CA ALA A 264 -4.65 -14.89 -1.22
C ALA A 264 -4.46 -15.81 -2.42
N GLY A 265 -3.54 -16.77 -2.30
CA GLY A 265 -3.12 -17.67 -3.36
C GLY A 265 -1.84 -17.24 -4.10
N GLN A 266 -1.50 -15.94 -4.13
CA GLN A 266 -0.28 -15.46 -4.78
C GLN A 266 1.00 -15.72 -3.95
N GLN A 267 0.88 -15.96 -2.66
CA GLN A 267 2.02 -16.35 -1.80
C GLN A 267 2.72 -17.64 -2.27
N GLN A 268 2.06 -18.43 -3.13
CA GLN A 268 2.63 -19.64 -3.72
C GLN A 268 3.41 -19.39 -5.01
N LEU A 269 3.29 -18.19 -5.61
CA LEU A 269 4.05 -17.84 -6.81
C LEU A 269 5.54 -17.82 -6.51
N PRO A 270 6.39 -18.44 -7.36
CA PRO A 270 7.82 -18.57 -7.09
C PRO A 270 8.53 -17.26 -6.76
N GLN A 271 8.23 -16.18 -7.52
CA GLN A 271 8.83 -14.86 -7.31
C GLN A 271 8.36 -14.19 -6.00
N VAL A 272 7.09 -14.38 -5.60
CA VAL A 272 6.53 -13.85 -4.34
C VAL A 272 7.16 -14.56 -3.16
N ARG A 273 7.25 -15.90 -3.25
CA ARG A 273 7.87 -16.72 -2.22
C ARG A 273 9.35 -16.40 -2.05
N ALA A 274 10.10 -16.34 -3.17
CA ALA A 274 11.51 -15.99 -3.15
C ALA A 274 11.77 -14.62 -2.48
N PHE A 275 10.93 -13.63 -2.78
CA PHE A 275 11.02 -12.30 -2.18
C PHE A 275 10.65 -12.32 -0.69
N ALA A 276 9.61 -13.06 -0.29
CA ALA A 276 9.21 -13.21 1.11
C ALA A 276 10.32 -13.89 1.94
N ASP A 277 10.88 -14.99 1.45
CA ASP A 277 11.95 -15.73 2.13
C ASP A 277 13.22 -14.88 2.27
N TRP A 278 13.57 -14.11 1.22
CA TRP A 278 14.67 -13.16 1.27
C TRP A 278 14.43 -12.04 2.29
N LEU A 279 13.23 -11.43 2.31
CA LEU A 279 12.90 -10.40 3.30
C LEU A 279 13.02 -10.91 4.73
N GLN A 280 12.54 -12.12 5.01
CA GLN A 280 12.67 -12.76 6.33
C GLN A 280 14.14 -12.91 6.75
N THR A 281 15.02 -13.28 5.80
CA THR A 281 16.46 -13.36 6.05
C THR A 281 17.07 -11.99 6.35
N GLU A 282 16.73 -10.96 5.57
CA GLU A 282 17.27 -9.61 5.76
C GLU A 282 16.80 -8.98 7.08
N VAL A 283 15.58 -9.28 7.53
CA VAL A 283 15.06 -8.81 8.81
C VAL A 283 15.76 -9.49 9.99
N THR A 284 16.04 -10.79 9.89
CA THR A 284 16.71 -11.55 10.95
C THR A 284 18.18 -11.18 11.07
N THR A 285 18.83 -10.76 9.97
CA THR A 285 20.25 -10.40 9.92
C THR A 285 20.53 -8.92 10.15
N ALA A 286 19.48 -8.07 10.20
CA ALA A 286 19.65 -6.66 10.50
C ALA A 286 19.83 -6.45 12.01
N PRO A 287 20.93 -5.79 12.44
CA PRO A 287 21.10 -5.40 13.82
C PRO A 287 20.12 -4.29 14.19
#